data_8d70a8d8a34a0296661966dd40cb5b7d
#
_entry.id   8d70a8d8a34a0296661966dd40cb5b7d
#
_cell.length_a   1.000
_cell.length_b   1.000
_cell.length_c   1.000
_cell.angle_alpha   90.00
_cell.angle_beta   90.00
_cell.angle_gamma   90.00
#
_symmetry.space_group_name_H-M   'P 1'
#
loop_
_entity.id
_entity.type
_entity.pdbx_description
1 polymer ?
#
loop_
_entity_poly.entity_id
_entity_poly.type
_entity_poly.pdbx_seq_one_letter_code
_entity_poly.pdbx_strand_id
1 'polypeptide(L)'
;MSGLRLLAGPNVGAGPEGYADHVRRLGQPTLAGRALIEALVRSGLTGRGGASFPAGLKWRALASAPKGSAVIVVNGAEGEPQSHKDRLLMVNRPHLILDGAFLAAQTLGAASVVVYVGEEHRAAYAAMERALRERHEAERRITRMAAAPHRYV
;
A
#
# COMPACT_ATOMS: atom_id res chain seq x y z
N MET A 1 -16.50 -5.55 -20.13
CA MET A 1 -15.29 -6.26 -19.69
C MET A 1 -14.90 -5.73 -18.32
N SER A 2 -15.09 -6.52 -17.27
CA SER A 2 -14.66 -6.18 -15.91
C SER A 2 -13.14 -6.34 -15.85
N GLY A 3 -12.41 -5.30 -16.25
CA GLY A 3 -10.96 -5.29 -16.17
C GLY A 3 -10.49 -5.43 -14.72
N LEU A 4 -9.39 -6.14 -14.52
CA LEU A 4 -8.70 -6.28 -13.23
C LEU A 4 -8.19 -4.89 -12.77
N ARG A 5 -9.03 -4.10 -12.07
CA ARG A 5 -8.74 -2.69 -11.73
C ARG A 5 -7.37 -2.49 -11.09
N LEU A 6 -7.00 -3.36 -10.14
CA LEU A 6 -5.72 -3.26 -9.45
C LEU A 6 -4.52 -3.65 -10.32
N LEU A 7 -4.73 -4.46 -11.35
CA LEU A 7 -3.69 -4.90 -12.30
C LEU A 7 -3.78 -4.18 -13.65
N ALA A 8 -4.70 -3.22 -13.81
CA ALA A 8 -4.76 -2.39 -15.00
C ALA A 8 -3.42 -1.65 -15.21
N GLY A 9 -2.98 -1.53 -16.48
CA GLY A 9 -1.70 -0.94 -16.85
C GLY A 9 -0.80 -1.92 -17.59
N PRO A 10 0.53 -1.82 -17.47
CA PRO A 10 1.48 -2.73 -18.15
C PRO A 10 1.19 -4.20 -17.88
N ASN A 11 1.51 -5.06 -18.83
CA ASN A 11 1.28 -6.50 -18.69
C ASN A 11 1.93 -7.06 -17.43
N VAL A 12 1.18 -7.91 -16.72
CA VAL A 12 1.70 -8.63 -15.54
C VAL A 12 2.88 -9.48 -16.00
N GLY A 13 4.02 -9.36 -15.30
CA GLY A 13 5.26 -10.04 -15.68
C GLY A 13 6.20 -9.23 -16.58
N ALA A 14 5.78 -8.08 -17.11
CA ALA A 14 6.68 -7.18 -17.86
C ALA A 14 7.67 -6.41 -16.95
N GLY A 15 7.59 -6.61 -15.66
CA GLY A 15 8.37 -5.90 -14.64
C GLY A 15 7.53 -4.87 -13.87
N PRO A 16 8.14 -4.27 -12.83
CA PRO A 16 7.44 -3.26 -12.02
C PRO A 16 7.14 -2.01 -12.83
N GLU A 17 5.92 -1.49 -12.69
CA GLU A 17 5.52 -0.21 -13.24
C GLU A 17 6.39 0.91 -12.64
N GLY A 18 6.99 1.76 -13.49
CA GLY A 18 7.76 2.93 -13.05
C GLY A 18 6.86 4.09 -12.62
N TYR A 19 7.41 5.03 -11.82
CA TYR A 19 6.63 6.13 -11.26
C TYR A 19 5.99 7.03 -12.32
N ALA A 20 6.72 7.36 -13.38
CA ALA A 20 6.20 8.20 -14.46
C ALA A 20 4.99 7.57 -15.18
N ASP A 21 5.04 6.27 -15.43
CA ASP A 21 3.94 5.53 -16.08
C ASP A 21 2.73 5.41 -15.16
N HIS A 22 2.98 5.16 -13.86
CA HIS A 22 1.96 5.14 -12.84
C HIS A 22 1.20 6.48 -12.76
N VAL A 23 1.93 7.59 -12.67
CA VAL A 23 1.33 8.95 -12.63
C VAL A 23 0.59 9.28 -13.92
N ARG A 24 1.15 8.90 -15.07
CA ARG A 24 0.47 9.11 -16.36
C ARG A 24 -0.85 8.35 -16.45
N ARG A 25 -0.92 7.16 -15.85
CA ARG A 25 -2.09 6.28 -15.89
C ARG A 25 -3.18 6.67 -14.88
N LEU A 26 -2.80 7.02 -13.65
CA LEU A 26 -3.73 7.25 -12.52
C LEU A 26 -3.82 8.72 -12.09
N GLY A 27 -2.87 9.55 -12.44
CA GLY A 27 -2.71 10.89 -11.89
C GLY A 27 -2.14 10.85 -10.47
N GLN A 28 -2.09 12.02 -9.86
CA GLN A 28 -1.75 12.16 -8.44
C GLN A 28 -3.01 12.01 -7.59
N PRO A 29 -2.93 11.36 -6.41
CA PRO A 29 -4.05 11.32 -5.48
C PRO A 29 -4.47 12.72 -5.05
N THR A 30 -5.76 13.03 -5.17
CA THR A 30 -6.32 14.37 -4.87
C THR A 30 -7.09 14.43 -3.56
N LEU A 31 -7.53 13.28 -3.03
CA LEU A 31 -8.26 13.20 -1.78
C LEU A 31 -7.34 12.84 -0.63
N ALA A 32 -7.45 13.57 0.49
CA ALA A 32 -6.73 13.26 1.72
C ALA A 32 -7.58 13.67 2.95
N GLY A 33 -7.11 13.31 4.14
CA GLY A 33 -7.73 13.71 5.39
C GLY A 33 -9.19 13.23 5.52
N ARG A 34 -10.03 14.09 6.10
CA ARG A 34 -11.44 13.77 6.37
C ARG A 34 -12.22 13.39 5.11
N ALA A 35 -11.99 14.08 4.00
CA ALA A 35 -12.69 13.79 2.74
C ALA A 35 -12.41 12.38 2.23
N LEU A 36 -11.18 11.90 2.37
CA LEU A 36 -10.81 10.51 2.02
C LEU A 36 -11.48 9.51 2.95
N ILE A 37 -11.49 9.75 4.26
CA ILE A 37 -12.18 8.88 5.23
C ILE A 37 -13.66 8.76 4.89
N GLU A 38 -14.33 9.87 4.61
CA GLU A 38 -15.75 9.88 4.24
C GLU A 38 -16.00 9.13 2.91
N ALA A 39 -15.12 9.28 1.94
CA ALA A 39 -15.17 8.53 0.69
C ALA A 39 -15.01 7.02 0.92
N LEU A 40 -14.07 6.60 1.76
CA LEU A 40 -13.86 5.20 2.14
C LEU A 40 -15.09 4.62 2.85
N VAL A 41 -15.72 5.37 3.75
CA VAL A 41 -16.95 4.93 4.42
C VAL A 41 -18.09 4.76 3.42
N ARG A 42 -18.32 5.76 2.55
CA ARG A 42 -19.37 5.67 1.53
C ARG A 42 -19.14 4.53 0.53
N SER A 43 -17.89 4.23 0.19
CA SER A 43 -17.57 3.14 -0.75
C SER A 43 -17.80 1.74 -0.18
N GLY A 44 -17.95 1.61 1.13
CA GLY A 44 -18.05 0.31 1.80
C GLY A 44 -16.80 -0.56 1.66
N LEU A 45 -15.63 0.04 1.36
CA LEU A 45 -14.38 -0.72 1.21
C LEU A 45 -14.05 -1.48 2.48
N THR A 46 -13.88 -2.79 2.34
CA THR A 46 -13.50 -3.69 3.43
C THR A 46 -12.08 -4.22 3.24
N GLY A 47 -11.44 -4.59 4.35
CA GLY A 47 -10.19 -5.33 4.34
C GLY A 47 -10.33 -6.70 3.63
N ARG A 48 -9.23 -7.22 3.11
CA ARG A 48 -9.16 -8.52 2.41
C ARG A 48 -8.40 -9.59 3.20
N GLY A 49 -8.21 -9.36 4.49
CA GLY A 49 -7.53 -10.28 5.41
C GLY A 49 -8.51 -11.03 6.31
N GLY A 50 -9.48 -11.73 5.76
CA GLY A 50 -10.42 -12.61 6.48
C GLY A 50 -11.52 -11.90 7.27
N ALA A 51 -11.19 -10.99 8.17
CA ALA A 51 -12.16 -10.28 9.02
C ALA A 51 -13.07 -9.28 8.27
N SER A 52 -12.77 -8.95 7.03
CA SER A 52 -13.54 -8.02 6.17
C SER A 52 -13.97 -6.71 6.84
N PHE A 53 -13.14 -6.20 7.77
CA PHE A 53 -13.47 -5.00 8.54
C PHE A 53 -13.55 -3.77 7.62
N PRO A 54 -14.58 -2.88 7.78
CA PRO A 54 -14.72 -1.67 6.98
C PRO A 54 -13.54 -0.70 7.16
N ALA A 55 -12.78 -0.47 6.09
CA ALA A 55 -11.55 0.34 6.13
C ALA A 55 -11.83 1.78 6.58
N GLY A 56 -12.90 2.38 6.07
CA GLY A 56 -13.29 3.76 6.41
C GLY A 56 -13.62 3.93 7.90
N LEU A 57 -14.26 2.95 8.54
CA LEU A 57 -14.55 2.99 9.99
C LEU A 57 -13.26 2.87 10.81
N LYS A 58 -12.32 1.99 10.38
CA LYS A 58 -11.02 1.88 11.02
C LYS A 58 -10.24 3.19 10.96
N TRP A 59 -10.18 3.81 9.79
CA TRP A 59 -9.48 5.08 9.62
C TRP A 59 -10.14 6.21 10.40
N ARG A 60 -11.49 6.26 10.44
CA ARG A 60 -12.23 7.23 11.24
C ARG A 60 -11.90 7.14 12.73
N ALA A 61 -11.85 5.92 13.26
CA ALA A 61 -11.50 5.71 14.67
C ALA A 61 -10.07 6.17 15.00
N LEU A 62 -9.12 5.96 14.06
CA LEU A 62 -7.73 6.36 14.23
C LEU A 62 -7.46 7.84 13.99
N ALA A 63 -8.34 8.54 13.27
CA ALA A 63 -8.13 9.95 12.90
C ALA A 63 -8.15 10.93 14.10
N SER A 64 -8.67 10.50 15.25
CA SER A 64 -8.63 11.25 16.50
C SER A 64 -7.36 11.03 17.33
N ALA A 65 -6.48 10.10 16.94
CA ALA A 65 -5.22 9.86 17.63
C ALA A 65 -4.27 11.08 17.50
N PRO A 66 -3.38 11.30 18.48
CA PRO A 66 -2.40 12.37 18.39
C PRO A 66 -1.54 12.22 17.12
N LYS A 67 -1.30 13.34 16.43
CA LYS A 67 -0.41 13.34 15.26
C LYS A 67 0.98 12.83 15.64
N GLY A 68 1.56 12.01 14.77
CA GLY A 68 2.88 11.41 15.00
C GLY A 68 2.88 10.19 15.90
N SER A 69 1.73 9.77 16.47
CA SER A 69 1.66 8.56 17.31
C SER A 69 1.44 7.27 16.53
N ALA A 70 0.99 7.36 15.27
CA ALA A 70 0.68 6.20 14.45
C ALA A 70 1.85 5.81 13.55
N VAL A 71 1.91 4.52 13.22
CA VAL A 71 2.79 3.94 12.20
C VAL A 71 1.90 3.20 11.18
N ILE A 72 2.13 3.45 9.90
CA ILE A 72 1.46 2.69 8.84
C ILE A 72 2.30 1.47 8.53
N VAL A 73 1.72 0.28 8.63
CA VAL A 73 2.37 -0.97 8.21
C VAL A 73 1.69 -1.48 6.95
N VAL A 74 2.45 -1.51 5.87
CA VAL A 74 2.06 -2.17 4.61
C VAL A 74 2.46 -3.64 4.75
N ASN A 75 1.48 -4.48 5.07
CA ASN A 75 1.73 -5.90 5.31
C ASN A 75 1.74 -6.69 4.00
N GLY A 76 2.91 -7.09 3.56
CA GLY A 76 3.17 -7.97 2.41
C GLY A 76 3.84 -9.29 2.83
N ALA A 77 3.67 -9.72 4.08
CA ALA A 77 4.26 -10.96 4.59
C ALA A 77 3.52 -12.23 4.12
N GLU A 78 2.34 -12.11 3.53
CA GLU A 78 1.55 -13.15 2.85
C GLU A 78 1.76 -14.60 3.35
N GLY A 79 1.35 -14.86 4.61
CA GLY A 79 1.58 -16.15 5.27
C GLY A 79 0.72 -17.32 4.77
N GLU A 80 -0.29 -17.07 3.92
CA GLU A 80 -1.13 -18.15 3.36
C GLU A 80 -0.44 -18.78 2.14
N PRO A 81 -0.09 -20.08 2.16
CA PRO A 81 0.72 -20.72 1.11
C PRO A 81 0.14 -20.62 -0.31
N GLN A 82 -1.19 -20.59 -0.44
CA GLN A 82 -1.89 -20.50 -1.73
C GLN A 82 -2.17 -19.06 -2.16
N SER A 83 -1.92 -18.07 -1.31
CA SER A 83 -2.11 -16.66 -1.64
C SER A 83 -0.91 -16.11 -2.42
N HIS A 84 -1.20 -15.34 -3.45
CA HIS A 84 -0.20 -14.66 -4.27
C HIS A 84 -0.55 -13.19 -4.50
N LYS A 85 -1.59 -12.68 -3.82
CA LYS A 85 -2.16 -11.35 -4.07
C LYS A 85 -1.20 -10.22 -3.73
N ASP A 86 -0.52 -10.33 -2.57
CA ASP A 86 0.32 -9.24 -2.07
C ASP A 86 1.62 -9.14 -2.87
N ARG A 87 2.32 -10.25 -3.07
CA ARG A 87 3.53 -10.27 -3.90
C ARG A 87 3.25 -9.91 -5.36
N LEU A 88 2.10 -10.33 -5.93
CA LEU A 88 1.72 -9.99 -7.29
C LEU A 88 1.56 -8.47 -7.45
N LEU A 89 0.87 -7.81 -6.52
CA LEU A 89 0.69 -6.37 -6.53
C LEU A 89 2.00 -5.63 -6.29
N MET A 90 2.80 -6.06 -5.31
CA MET A 90 4.08 -5.44 -5.00
C MET A 90 5.06 -5.51 -6.15
N VAL A 91 5.11 -6.64 -6.88
CA VAL A 91 5.98 -6.77 -8.07
C VAL A 91 5.51 -5.90 -9.22
N ASN A 92 4.21 -5.87 -9.52
CA ASN A 92 3.72 -5.27 -10.77
C ASN A 92 3.23 -3.83 -10.59
N ARG A 93 2.71 -3.46 -9.42
CA ARG A 93 2.08 -2.14 -9.12
C ARG A 93 2.60 -1.53 -7.81
N PRO A 94 3.92 -1.43 -7.62
CA PRO A 94 4.48 -1.00 -6.33
C PRO A 94 4.06 0.43 -5.98
N HIS A 95 3.94 1.32 -6.97
CA HIS A 95 3.53 2.71 -6.72
C HIS A 95 2.08 2.85 -6.28
N LEU A 96 1.17 1.95 -6.74
CA LEU A 96 -0.21 1.91 -6.25
C LEU A 96 -0.28 1.58 -4.75
N ILE A 97 0.58 0.69 -4.28
CA ILE A 97 0.69 0.34 -2.86
C ILE A 97 1.27 1.51 -2.07
N LEU A 98 2.33 2.15 -2.57
CA LEU A 98 2.94 3.32 -1.93
C LEU A 98 1.97 4.49 -1.85
N ASP A 99 1.16 4.76 -2.88
CA ASP A 99 0.12 5.79 -2.84
C ASP A 99 -0.87 5.52 -1.69
N GLY A 100 -1.35 4.29 -1.57
CA GLY A 100 -2.23 3.91 -0.46
C GLY A 100 -1.60 4.12 0.92
N ALA A 101 -0.32 3.78 1.06
CA ALA A 101 0.43 3.96 2.29
C ALA A 101 0.64 5.44 2.65
N PHE A 102 1.00 6.28 1.68
CA PHE A 102 1.20 7.71 1.91
C PHE A 102 -0.10 8.46 2.15
N LEU A 103 -1.17 8.10 1.43
CA LEU A 103 -2.51 8.62 1.72
C LEU A 103 -2.97 8.28 3.14
N ALA A 104 -2.70 7.07 3.60
CA ALA A 104 -2.98 6.68 4.98
C ALA A 104 -2.13 7.48 5.97
N ALA A 105 -0.81 7.60 5.72
CA ALA A 105 0.09 8.35 6.59
C ALA A 105 -0.32 9.83 6.70
N GLN A 106 -0.59 10.47 5.57
CA GLN A 106 -1.04 11.86 5.53
C GLN A 106 -2.39 12.04 6.24
N THR A 107 -3.36 11.17 5.96
CA THR A 107 -4.73 11.27 6.49
C THR A 107 -4.78 11.06 8.00
N LEU A 108 -3.97 10.13 8.52
CA LEU A 108 -3.94 9.76 9.92
C LEU A 108 -2.85 10.49 10.72
N GLY A 109 -2.04 11.33 10.06
CA GLY A 109 -0.93 12.02 10.71
C GLY A 109 0.13 11.06 11.25
N ALA A 110 0.42 9.97 10.54
CA ALA A 110 1.37 8.96 10.99
C ALA A 110 2.82 9.48 10.92
N ALA A 111 3.65 9.05 11.88
CA ALA A 111 5.07 9.41 11.94
C ALA A 111 5.91 8.68 10.90
N SER A 112 5.53 7.46 10.55
CA SER A 112 6.30 6.62 9.63
C SER A 112 5.46 5.58 8.91
N VAL A 113 6.05 5.06 7.82
CA VAL A 113 5.54 3.95 7.03
C VAL A 113 6.56 2.82 7.08
N VAL A 114 6.09 1.61 7.31
CA VAL A 114 6.91 0.38 7.24
C VAL A 114 6.33 -0.49 6.13
N VAL A 115 7.14 -0.77 5.12
CA VAL A 115 6.80 -1.77 4.09
C VAL A 115 7.40 -3.10 4.52
N TYR A 116 6.53 -4.01 4.94
CA TYR A 116 6.89 -5.29 5.55
C TYR A 116 6.64 -6.40 4.54
N VAL A 117 7.69 -7.06 4.06
CA VAL A 117 7.64 -8.03 2.96
C VAL A 117 8.28 -9.34 3.40
N GLY A 118 7.67 -10.48 3.07
CA GLY A 118 8.24 -11.79 3.39
C GLY A 118 9.65 -11.97 2.83
N GLU A 119 10.56 -12.53 3.62
CA GLU A 119 11.96 -12.78 3.23
C GLU A 119 12.08 -13.61 1.95
N GLU A 120 11.15 -14.53 1.75
CA GLU A 120 11.06 -15.39 0.56
C GLU A 120 10.60 -14.62 -0.69
N HIS A 121 9.96 -13.46 -0.53
CA HIS A 121 9.40 -12.65 -1.63
C HIS A 121 10.40 -11.62 -2.16
N ARG A 122 11.62 -12.04 -2.49
CA ARG A 122 12.74 -11.17 -2.91
C ARG A 122 12.38 -10.24 -4.07
N ALA A 123 11.63 -10.72 -5.06
CA ALA A 123 11.21 -9.90 -6.20
C ALA A 123 10.27 -8.77 -5.77
N ALA A 124 9.33 -9.03 -4.85
CA ALA A 124 8.45 -8.03 -4.29
C ALA A 124 9.22 -6.97 -3.47
N TYR A 125 10.15 -7.43 -2.63
CA TYR A 125 11.02 -6.54 -1.86
C TYR A 125 11.82 -5.60 -2.78
N ALA A 126 12.50 -6.15 -3.79
CA ALA A 126 13.29 -5.37 -4.75
C ALA A 126 12.43 -4.38 -5.55
N ALA A 127 11.22 -4.77 -5.96
CA ALA A 127 10.30 -3.89 -6.68
C ALA A 127 9.83 -2.72 -5.81
N MET A 128 9.44 -2.99 -4.56
CA MET A 128 9.03 -1.95 -3.61
C MET A 128 10.18 -1.01 -3.25
N GLU A 129 11.37 -1.55 -3.02
CA GLU A 129 12.57 -0.76 -2.75
C GLU A 129 12.95 0.15 -3.93
N ARG A 130 12.91 -0.39 -5.16
CA ARG A 130 13.11 0.42 -6.38
C ARG A 130 12.07 1.52 -6.48
N ALA A 131 10.79 1.19 -6.33
CA ALA A 131 9.71 2.15 -6.40
C ALA A 131 9.85 3.25 -5.34
N LEU A 132 10.26 2.90 -4.12
CA LEU A 132 10.52 3.89 -3.07
C LEU A 132 11.63 4.87 -3.47
N ARG A 133 12.70 4.42 -4.14
CA ARG A 133 13.76 5.31 -4.65
C ARG A 133 13.25 6.30 -5.70
N GLU A 134 12.21 5.95 -6.45
CA GLU A 134 11.58 6.83 -7.45
C GLU A 134 10.63 7.87 -6.84
N ARG A 135 10.32 7.77 -5.53
CA ARG A 135 9.39 8.69 -4.83
C ARG A 135 10.09 9.96 -4.33
N HIS A 136 9.28 10.97 -3.96
CA HIS A 136 9.77 12.21 -3.40
C HIS A 136 10.53 12.01 -2.08
N GLU A 137 11.47 12.91 -1.78
CA GLU A 137 12.32 12.80 -0.60
C GLU A 137 11.52 12.74 0.71
N ALA A 138 10.45 13.54 0.84
CA ALA A 138 9.59 13.53 2.02
C ALA A 138 8.97 12.15 2.29
N GLU A 139 8.51 11.46 1.24
CA GLU A 139 7.95 10.11 1.34
C GLU A 139 9.02 9.08 1.71
N ARG A 140 10.22 9.20 1.12
CA ARG A 140 11.36 8.32 1.43
C ARG A 140 11.83 8.46 2.87
N ARG A 141 11.86 9.68 3.41
CA ARG A 141 12.32 9.95 4.79
C ARG A 141 11.46 9.29 5.85
N ILE A 142 10.16 9.16 5.64
CA ILE A 142 9.24 8.54 6.60
C ILE A 142 9.08 7.03 6.37
N THR A 143 9.68 6.47 5.31
CA THR A 143 9.47 5.08 4.91
C THR A 143 10.70 4.23 5.12
N ARG A 144 10.50 3.04 5.68
CA ARG A 144 11.52 2.00 5.74
C ARG A 144 10.99 0.68 5.20
N MET A 145 11.88 -0.07 4.58
CA MET A 145 11.66 -1.46 4.19
C MET A 145 12.02 -2.37 5.37
N ALA A 146 11.24 -3.42 5.56
CA ALA A 146 11.54 -4.45 6.55
C ALA A 146 11.21 -5.83 5.98
N ALA A 147 12.10 -6.80 6.21
CA ALA A 147 11.87 -8.19 5.87
C ALA A 147 11.10 -8.89 6.99
N ALA A 148 10.06 -9.63 6.61
CA ALA A 148 9.30 -10.48 7.52
C ALA A 148 9.95 -11.87 7.56
N PRO A 149 10.36 -12.38 8.73
CA PRO A 149 10.85 -13.73 8.81
C PRO A 149 9.74 -14.72 8.42
N HIS A 150 10.12 -15.75 7.69
CA HIS A 150 9.19 -16.82 7.30
C HIS A 150 8.72 -17.56 8.56
N ARG A 151 7.46 -17.35 8.92
CA ARG A 151 6.81 -18.05 10.04
C ARG A 151 5.46 -18.56 9.57
N TYR A 152 5.30 -19.87 9.59
CA TYR A 152 3.98 -20.48 9.65
C TYR A 152 3.46 -20.35 11.09
N VAL A 153 2.28 -19.76 11.24
CA VAL A 153 1.54 -19.78 12.49
C VAL A 153 0.43 -20.81 12.36
#